data_4935bffccaabb06b377f7460e0977120
#
_entry.id   4935bffccaabb06b377f7460e0977120
#
_cell.length_a   1.000
_cell.length_b   1.000
_cell.length_c   1.000
_cell.angle_alpha   90.00
_cell.angle_beta   90.00
_cell.angle_gamma   90.00
#
_symmetry.space_group_name_H-M   'P 1'
#
loop_
_entity.id
_entity.type
_entity.pdbx_description
1 polymer ?
#
loop_
_entity_poly.entity_id
_entity_poly.type
_entity_poly.pdbx_seq_one_letter_code
_entity_poly.pdbx_strand_id
1 'polypeptide(L)'
;MPTAEELYDLAVDHVADGQLEQAIATYKQAIDLDPTFTDAILGLARAYADNKMFDEAIEQGKKLVALTPDDTLAHTSLSMFYQRKGMIAEAEAEGAKARVLDWKRQLAEQAKK
;
A
#
# COMPACT_ATOMS: atom_id res chain seq x y z
N MET A 1 16.96 -4.64 -20.49
CA MET A 1 16.64 -4.52 -19.04
C MET A 1 15.23 -3.96 -18.88
N PRO A 2 14.35 -4.60 -18.14
CA PRO A 2 13.02 -4.05 -17.91
C PRO A 2 13.09 -2.79 -17.04
N THR A 3 12.15 -1.88 -17.26
CA THR A 3 11.96 -0.70 -16.42
C THR A 3 11.18 -1.05 -15.15
N ALA A 4 11.19 -0.15 -14.17
CA ALA A 4 10.37 -0.34 -12.96
C ALA A 4 8.88 -0.50 -13.31
N GLU A 5 8.38 0.27 -14.27
CA GLU A 5 6.97 0.19 -14.70
C GLU A 5 6.66 -1.15 -15.37
N GLU A 6 7.56 -1.65 -16.21
CA GLU A 6 7.39 -2.97 -16.84
C GLU A 6 7.39 -4.09 -15.81
N LEU A 7 8.25 -4.00 -14.80
CA LEU A 7 8.26 -4.96 -13.69
C LEU A 7 6.98 -4.86 -12.86
N TYR A 8 6.50 -3.66 -12.61
CA TYR A 8 5.23 -3.46 -11.92
C TYR A 8 4.08 -4.14 -12.69
N ASP A 9 4.00 -3.93 -13.99
CA ASP A 9 2.95 -4.55 -14.81
C ASP A 9 3.05 -6.07 -14.79
N LEU A 10 4.25 -6.62 -14.85
CA LEU A 10 4.48 -8.07 -14.75
C LEU A 10 4.03 -8.60 -13.38
N ALA A 11 4.32 -7.87 -12.31
CA ALA A 11 3.90 -8.28 -10.96
C ALA A 11 2.38 -8.30 -10.84
N VAL A 12 1.70 -7.31 -11.43
CA VAL A 12 0.23 -7.27 -11.47
C VAL A 12 -0.33 -8.51 -12.19
N ASP A 13 0.30 -8.90 -13.29
CA ASP A 13 -0.09 -10.11 -14.02
C ASP A 13 0.09 -11.36 -13.15
N HIS A 14 1.18 -11.44 -12.40
CA HIS A 14 1.40 -12.56 -11.46
C HIS A 14 0.31 -12.61 -10.39
N VAL A 15 -0.09 -11.46 -9.85
CA VAL A 15 -1.20 -11.40 -8.87
C VAL A 15 -2.48 -11.92 -9.49
N ALA A 16 -2.79 -11.49 -10.71
CA ALA A 16 -4.00 -11.92 -11.42
C ALA A 16 -4.02 -13.43 -11.65
N ASP A 17 -2.85 -14.03 -11.85
CA ASP A 17 -2.70 -15.48 -12.04
C ASP A 17 -2.59 -16.26 -10.72
N GLY A 18 -2.70 -15.60 -9.58
CA GLY A 18 -2.60 -16.24 -8.27
C GLY A 18 -1.18 -16.61 -7.86
N GLN A 19 -0.17 -16.10 -8.57
CA GLN A 19 1.24 -16.39 -8.32
C GLN A 19 1.83 -15.35 -7.37
N LEU A 20 1.42 -15.39 -6.09
CA LEU A 20 1.79 -14.35 -5.12
C LEU A 20 3.29 -14.28 -4.84
N GLU A 21 3.98 -15.42 -4.79
CA GLU A 21 5.44 -15.41 -4.53
C GLU A 21 6.20 -14.75 -5.67
N GLN A 22 5.82 -15.05 -6.91
CA GLN A 22 6.42 -14.41 -8.08
C GLN A 22 6.10 -12.93 -8.12
N ALA A 23 4.86 -12.54 -7.76
CA ALA A 23 4.46 -11.14 -7.69
C ALA A 23 5.33 -10.38 -6.67
N ILE A 24 5.51 -10.96 -5.49
CA ILE A 24 6.34 -10.36 -4.43
C ILE A 24 7.75 -10.11 -4.94
N ALA A 25 8.38 -11.12 -5.55
CA ALA A 25 9.74 -10.99 -6.08
C ALA A 25 9.82 -9.91 -7.16
N THR A 26 8.83 -9.83 -8.03
CA THR A 26 8.82 -8.87 -9.14
C THR A 26 8.55 -7.45 -8.66
N TYR A 27 7.64 -7.25 -7.71
CA TYR A 27 7.46 -5.94 -7.08
C TYR A 27 8.72 -5.43 -6.40
N LYS A 28 9.44 -6.32 -5.71
CA LYS A 28 10.72 -5.96 -5.08
C LYS A 28 11.73 -5.46 -6.10
N GLN A 29 11.81 -6.11 -7.25
CA GLN A 29 12.69 -5.68 -8.34
C GLN A 29 12.31 -4.29 -8.84
N ALA A 30 11.00 -4.02 -9.00
CA ALA A 30 10.51 -2.70 -9.40
C ALA A 30 10.91 -1.62 -8.39
N ILE A 31 10.77 -1.92 -7.10
CA ILE A 31 11.11 -0.97 -6.02
C ILE A 31 12.62 -0.76 -5.93
N ASP A 32 13.43 -1.79 -6.20
CA ASP A 32 14.89 -1.65 -6.25
C ASP A 32 15.32 -0.65 -7.33
N LEU A 33 14.62 -0.64 -8.47
CA LEU A 33 14.88 0.31 -9.54
C LEU A 33 14.33 1.72 -9.24
N ASP A 34 13.21 1.79 -8.53
CA ASP A 34 12.59 3.06 -8.15
C ASP A 34 12.02 2.96 -6.73
N PRO A 35 12.81 3.33 -5.71
CA PRO A 35 12.42 3.21 -4.31
C PRO A 35 11.21 4.04 -3.89
N THR A 36 10.80 5.02 -4.69
CA THR A 36 9.63 5.87 -4.40
C THR A 36 8.43 5.52 -5.26
N PHE A 37 8.45 4.37 -5.92
CA PHE A 37 7.35 3.91 -6.76
C PHE A 37 6.20 3.43 -5.86
N THR A 38 5.32 4.34 -5.49
CA THR A 38 4.27 4.09 -4.49
C THR A 38 3.29 3.00 -4.91
N ASP A 39 2.95 2.92 -6.19
CA ASP A 39 2.05 1.86 -6.69
C ASP A 39 2.66 0.47 -6.50
N ALA A 40 3.97 0.34 -6.72
CA ALA A 40 4.67 -0.93 -6.51
C ALA A 40 4.76 -1.27 -5.02
N ILE A 41 5.00 -0.28 -4.16
CA ILE A 41 5.04 -0.47 -2.71
C ILE A 41 3.68 -0.96 -2.21
N LEU A 42 2.60 -0.33 -2.67
CA LEU A 42 1.24 -0.75 -2.30
C LEU A 42 0.95 -2.15 -2.82
N GLY A 43 1.33 -2.44 -4.06
CA GLY A 43 1.17 -3.77 -4.66
C GLY A 43 1.90 -4.84 -3.87
N LEU A 44 3.14 -4.55 -3.47
CA LEU A 44 3.94 -5.46 -2.64
C LEU A 44 3.27 -5.70 -1.29
N ALA A 45 2.81 -4.63 -0.65
CA ALA A 45 2.14 -4.74 0.65
C ALA A 45 0.89 -5.63 0.56
N ARG A 46 0.09 -5.43 -0.47
CA ARG A 46 -1.13 -6.25 -0.68
C ARG A 46 -0.79 -7.70 -0.98
N ALA A 47 0.23 -7.95 -1.78
CA ALA A 47 0.67 -9.31 -2.09
C ALA A 47 1.16 -10.02 -0.83
N TYR A 48 1.92 -9.34 0.02
CA TYR A 48 2.32 -9.87 1.32
C TYR A 48 1.11 -10.23 2.18
N ALA A 49 0.14 -9.32 2.28
CA ALA A 49 -1.07 -9.55 3.09
C ALA A 49 -1.88 -10.74 2.56
N ASP A 50 -2.01 -10.85 1.24
CA ASP A 50 -2.73 -11.95 0.61
C ASP A 50 -2.01 -13.29 0.83
N ASN A 51 -0.69 -13.24 0.96
CA ASN A 51 0.13 -14.41 1.29
C ASN A 51 0.27 -14.62 2.81
N LYS A 52 -0.54 -13.92 3.60
CA LYS A 52 -0.57 -13.99 5.08
C LYS A 52 0.73 -13.55 5.76
N MET A 53 1.53 -12.79 5.07
CA MET A 53 2.78 -12.22 5.59
C MET A 53 2.49 -10.80 6.11
N PHE A 54 1.77 -10.73 7.24
CA PHE A 54 1.24 -9.46 7.73
C PHE A 54 2.30 -8.49 8.27
N ASP A 55 3.37 -9.00 8.87
CA ASP A 55 4.45 -8.14 9.34
C ASP A 55 5.13 -7.41 8.18
N GLU A 56 5.40 -8.13 7.10
CA GLU A 56 5.99 -7.56 5.90
C GLU A 56 5.03 -6.58 5.23
N ALA A 57 3.73 -6.90 5.20
CA ALA A 57 2.71 -5.99 4.66
C ALA A 57 2.67 -4.67 5.45
N ILE A 58 2.70 -4.75 6.78
CA ILE A 58 2.71 -3.57 7.66
C ILE A 58 3.95 -2.72 7.41
N GLU A 59 5.11 -3.35 7.27
CA GLU A 59 6.37 -2.66 6.97
C GLU A 59 6.25 -1.82 5.69
N GLN A 60 5.73 -2.41 4.62
CA GLN A 60 5.53 -1.69 3.37
C GLN A 60 4.45 -0.60 3.51
N GLY A 61 3.39 -0.87 4.26
CA GLY A 61 2.36 0.12 4.54
C GLY A 61 2.90 1.35 5.26
N LYS A 62 3.81 1.14 6.22
CA LYS A 62 4.49 2.23 6.92
C LYS A 62 5.35 3.07 5.98
N LYS A 63 6.08 2.42 5.07
CA LYS A 63 6.85 3.12 4.03
C LYS A 63 5.94 3.97 3.15
N LEU A 64 4.82 3.40 2.75
CA LEU A 64 3.86 4.10 1.89
C LEU A 64 3.32 5.36 2.58
N VAL A 65 2.91 5.24 3.85
CA VAL A 65 2.43 6.38 4.64
C VAL A 65 3.52 7.45 4.80
N ALA A 66 4.77 7.03 4.99
CA ALA A 66 5.89 7.97 5.11
C ALA A 66 6.13 8.75 3.80
N LEU A 67 5.94 8.09 2.65
CA LEU A 67 6.10 8.72 1.34
C LEU A 67 4.90 9.60 0.97
N THR A 68 3.71 9.20 1.36
CA THR A 68 2.46 9.89 1.01
C THR A 68 1.57 10.08 2.24
N PRO A 69 2.01 10.93 3.21
CA PRO A 69 1.30 11.04 4.50
C PRO A 69 -0.11 11.63 4.38
N ASP A 70 -0.42 12.31 3.29
CA ASP A 70 -1.73 12.91 3.06
C ASP A 70 -2.63 12.06 2.16
N ASP A 71 -2.18 10.85 1.81
CA ASP A 71 -2.95 9.93 0.98
C ASP A 71 -3.85 9.05 1.85
N THR A 72 -5.16 9.25 1.73
CA THR A 72 -6.16 8.46 2.46
C THR A 72 -5.98 6.96 2.22
N LEU A 73 -5.70 6.56 0.97
CA LEU A 73 -5.53 5.14 0.62
C LEU A 73 -4.36 4.50 1.36
N ALA A 74 -3.26 5.24 1.54
CA ALA A 74 -2.09 4.72 2.27
C ALA A 74 -2.45 4.37 3.72
N HIS A 75 -3.14 5.27 4.41
CA HIS A 75 -3.56 5.04 5.80
C HIS A 75 -4.62 3.95 5.90
N THR A 76 -5.57 3.91 4.97
CA THR A 76 -6.61 2.87 4.94
C THR A 76 -5.99 1.49 4.73
N SER A 77 -5.02 1.39 3.82
CA SER A 77 -4.33 0.13 3.55
C SER A 77 -3.57 -0.35 4.77
N LEU A 78 -2.81 0.54 5.42
CA LEU A 78 -2.06 0.20 6.64
C LEU A 78 -3.01 -0.23 7.77
N SER A 79 -4.13 0.48 7.93
CA SER A 79 -5.17 0.10 8.89
C SER A 79 -5.66 -1.33 8.65
N MET A 80 -5.92 -1.67 7.39
CA MET A 80 -6.39 -3.02 7.03
C MET A 80 -5.33 -4.08 7.35
N PHE A 81 -4.06 -3.82 7.09
CA PHE A 81 -2.99 -4.77 7.42
C PHE A 81 -2.87 -5.00 8.92
N TYR A 82 -2.96 -3.93 9.72
CA TYR A 82 -2.99 -4.04 11.19
C TYR A 82 -4.19 -4.87 11.65
N GLN A 83 -5.36 -4.62 11.07
CA GLN A 83 -6.60 -5.35 11.40
C GLN A 83 -6.44 -6.83 11.14
N ARG A 84 -5.89 -7.19 9.98
CA ARG A 84 -5.69 -8.60 9.60
C ARG A 84 -4.71 -9.31 10.50
N LYS A 85 -3.74 -8.59 11.08
CA LYS A 85 -2.83 -9.15 12.07
C LYS A 85 -3.43 -9.20 13.48
N GLY A 86 -4.57 -8.53 13.71
CA GLY A 86 -5.21 -8.45 15.03
C GLY A 86 -4.73 -7.26 15.87
N MET A 87 -3.99 -6.34 15.30
CA MET A 87 -3.49 -5.13 15.97
C MET A 87 -4.54 -4.03 15.89
N ILE A 88 -5.61 -4.17 16.68
CA ILE A 88 -6.82 -3.34 16.54
C ILE A 88 -6.57 -1.89 16.93
N ALA A 89 -5.80 -1.61 17.98
CA ALA A 89 -5.51 -0.24 18.40
C ALA A 89 -4.77 0.53 17.32
N GLU A 90 -3.75 -0.09 16.71
CA GLU A 90 -2.98 0.52 15.62
C GLU A 90 -3.85 0.68 14.36
N ALA A 91 -4.72 -0.29 14.08
CA ALA A 91 -5.66 -0.21 12.96
C ALA A 91 -6.61 0.98 13.13
N GLU A 92 -7.16 1.17 14.32
CA GLU A 92 -8.07 2.28 14.61
C GLU A 92 -7.35 3.64 14.50
N ALA A 93 -6.10 3.72 14.95
CA ALA A 93 -5.32 4.95 14.84
C ALA A 93 -5.10 5.36 13.38
N GLU A 94 -4.73 4.41 12.52
CA GLU A 94 -4.56 4.69 11.09
C GLU A 94 -5.89 4.98 10.40
N GLY A 95 -6.95 4.26 10.75
CA GLY A 95 -8.28 4.52 10.23
C GLY A 95 -8.78 5.91 10.59
N ALA A 96 -8.48 6.39 11.80
CA ALA A 96 -8.82 7.74 12.23
C ALA A 96 -8.11 8.79 11.38
N LYS A 97 -6.83 8.58 11.07
CA LYS A 97 -6.07 9.48 10.19
C LYS A 97 -6.69 9.54 8.79
N ALA A 98 -7.10 8.40 8.27
CA ALA A 98 -7.76 8.33 6.96
C ALA A 98 -9.06 9.14 6.95
N ARG A 99 -9.87 9.01 8.01
CA ARG A 99 -11.14 9.75 8.13
C ARG A 99 -10.92 11.25 8.21
N VAL A 100 -9.90 11.69 8.95
CA VAL A 100 -9.57 13.12 9.06
C VAL A 100 -9.15 13.67 7.70
N LEU A 101 -8.30 12.94 6.97
CA LEU A 101 -7.86 13.36 5.64
C LEU A 101 -9.04 13.45 4.65
N ASP A 102 -9.93 12.49 4.70
CA ASP A 102 -11.12 12.46 3.85
C ASP A 102 -12.03 13.64 4.17
N TRP A 103 -12.26 13.92 5.45
CA TRP A 103 -13.06 15.05 5.90
C TRP A 103 -12.45 16.39 5.44
N LYS A 104 -11.14 16.56 5.60
CA LYS A 104 -10.43 17.76 5.11
C LYS A 104 -10.60 17.96 3.62
N ARG A 105 -10.51 16.87 2.86
CA ARG A 105 -10.71 16.91 1.41
C ARG A 105 -12.14 17.37 1.07
N GLN A 106 -13.13 16.84 1.76
CA GLN A 106 -14.53 17.21 1.55
C GLN A 106 -14.76 18.68 1.85
N LEU A 107 -14.18 19.19 2.95
CA LEU A 107 -14.29 20.62 3.29
C LEU A 107 -13.66 21.50 2.22
N ALA A 108 -12.50 21.10 1.70
CA ALA A 108 -11.82 21.85 0.63
C ALA A 108 -12.66 21.87 -0.66
N GLU A 109 -13.31 20.78 -1.01
CA GLU A 109 -14.21 20.70 -2.16
C GLU A 109 -15.42 21.60 -1.98
N GLN A 110 -16.01 21.62 -0.77
CA GLN A 110 -17.17 22.49 -0.47
C GLN A 110 -16.78 23.96 -0.55
N ALA A 111 -15.59 24.32 -0.11
CA ALA A 111 -15.12 25.70 -0.15
C ALA A 111 -14.94 26.25 -1.58
N LYS A 112 -14.81 25.36 -2.57
CA LYS A 112 -14.68 25.73 -3.98
C LYS A 112 -16.02 26.02 -4.67
N LYS A 113 -17.12 25.69 -4.02
CA LYS A 113 -18.47 25.94 -4.55
C LYS A 113 -18.97 27.36 -4.16
#